data_56dc2efc7ac0f68138b13192fbb18d03
#
_entry.id   56dc2efc7ac0f68138b13192fbb18d03
#
_cell.length_a   1.000
_cell.length_b   1.000
_cell.length_c   1.000
_cell.angle_alpha   90.00
_cell.angle_beta   90.00
_cell.angle_gamma   90.00
#
_symmetry.space_group_name_H-M   'P 1'
#
loop_
_entity.id
_entity.type
_entity.pdbx_description
1 polymer ?
#
loop_
_entity_poly.entity_id
_entity_poly.type
_entity_poly.pdbx_seq_one_letter_code
_entity_poly.pdbx_strand_id
1 'polypeptide(L)'
;MKFKIFLTLILISSFLTPSAQAADKGWRYWGYFQAAPNAKTWTAAMTGPTVDISDGAVEGWSFVFSSDDIPSMAPRIKPDFKSICAGVKFDKDVKRIGLVIDFGSQTYSPKGEKVKKTITTCVRVAKESQGIDVLGQAVKVRAAGSGLICGLAGYPAKECGIEISTPKALIKK
;
A
#
# COMPACT_ATOMS: atom_id res chain seq x y z
N MET A 1 -27.08 -66.93 -37.13
CA MET A 1 -26.28 -66.35 -36.04
C MET A 1 -26.16 -64.85 -36.31
N LYS A 2 -26.88 -63.97 -35.53
CA LYS A 2 -26.89 -62.53 -35.77
C LYS A 2 -25.94 -61.86 -34.72
N PHE A 3 -24.84 -61.29 -35.21
CA PHE A 3 -23.86 -60.59 -34.40
C PHE A 3 -24.36 -59.18 -34.19
N LYS A 4 -24.67 -58.79 -32.90
CA LYS A 4 -25.03 -57.46 -32.54
C LYS A 4 -23.76 -56.72 -32.14
N ILE A 5 -23.35 -55.75 -32.95
CA ILE A 5 -22.25 -54.82 -32.63
C ILE A 5 -22.82 -53.75 -31.66
N PHE A 6 -22.33 -53.74 -30.41
CA PHE A 6 -22.60 -52.69 -29.43
C PHE A 6 -21.61 -51.55 -29.67
N LEU A 7 -22.09 -50.42 -30.15
CA LEU A 7 -21.30 -49.21 -30.34
C LEU A 7 -21.30 -48.43 -29.03
N THR A 8 -20.22 -48.51 -28.28
CA THR A 8 -20.05 -47.76 -27.01
C THR A 8 -19.63 -46.34 -27.34
N LEU A 9 -20.55 -45.38 -27.11
CA LEU A 9 -20.31 -43.94 -27.29
C LEU A 9 -19.57 -43.43 -26.05
N ILE A 10 -18.26 -43.16 -26.19
CA ILE A 10 -17.47 -42.53 -25.13
C ILE A 10 -17.73 -41.01 -25.16
N LEU A 11 -18.50 -40.51 -24.19
CA LEU A 11 -18.66 -39.06 -23.93
C LEU A 11 -17.37 -38.52 -23.32
N ILE A 12 -16.58 -37.80 -24.11
CA ILE A 12 -15.45 -37.03 -23.61
C ILE A 12 -16.02 -35.73 -23.02
N SER A 13 -16.21 -35.70 -21.70
CA SER A 13 -16.52 -34.47 -20.96
C SER A 13 -15.28 -33.57 -20.92
N SER A 14 -15.24 -32.59 -21.82
CA SER A 14 -14.23 -31.51 -21.77
C SER A 14 -14.51 -30.66 -20.52
N PHE A 15 -13.73 -30.85 -19.45
CA PHE A 15 -13.70 -29.95 -18.33
C PHE A 15 -13.09 -28.62 -18.79
N LEU A 16 -13.94 -27.65 -19.11
CA LEU A 16 -13.57 -26.26 -19.25
C LEU A 16 -13.20 -25.76 -17.83
N THR A 17 -11.91 -25.77 -17.51
CA THR A 17 -11.42 -25.07 -16.32
C THR A 17 -11.62 -23.57 -16.57
N PRO A 18 -12.39 -22.85 -15.72
CA PRO A 18 -12.43 -21.40 -15.83
C PRO A 18 -11.02 -20.88 -15.57
N SER A 19 -10.42 -20.23 -16.56
CA SER A 19 -9.21 -19.46 -16.35
C SER A 19 -9.58 -18.32 -15.39
N ALA A 20 -8.98 -18.29 -14.22
CA ALA A 20 -9.09 -17.15 -13.32
C ALA A 20 -8.55 -15.93 -14.07
N GLN A 21 -9.46 -15.07 -14.53
CA GLN A 21 -9.12 -13.83 -15.19
C GLN A 21 -8.81 -12.83 -14.09
N ALA A 22 -7.60 -12.27 -14.09
CA ALA A 22 -7.23 -11.22 -13.16
C ALA A 22 -8.26 -10.08 -13.22
N ALA A 23 -8.64 -9.50 -12.10
CA ALA A 23 -9.62 -8.43 -12.04
C ALA A 23 -9.26 -7.32 -13.05
N ASP A 24 -10.20 -6.98 -13.93
CA ASP A 24 -9.98 -5.97 -14.98
C ASP A 24 -9.72 -4.58 -14.41
N LYS A 25 -10.05 -4.38 -13.13
CA LYS A 25 -9.96 -3.11 -12.41
C LYS A 25 -9.44 -3.29 -10.99
N GLY A 26 -8.99 -2.20 -10.42
CA GLY A 26 -8.57 -2.11 -9.03
C GLY A 26 -8.46 -0.66 -8.58
N TRP A 27 -8.00 -0.45 -7.38
CA TRP A 27 -7.95 0.86 -6.75
C TRP A 27 -6.52 1.38 -6.68
N ARG A 28 -6.36 2.67 -6.96
CA ARG A 28 -5.13 3.42 -6.80
C ARG A 28 -5.31 4.42 -5.66
N TYR A 29 -4.47 4.31 -4.60
CA TYR A 29 -4.63 5.09 -3.38
C TYR A 29 -3.35 5.11 -2.54
N TRP A 30 -3.36 5.85 -1.43
CA TRP A 30 -2.33 5.79 -0.40
C TRP A 30 -2.64 4.67 0.60
N GLY A 31 -1.85 3.61 0.56
CA GLY A 31 -1.86 2.55 1.56
C GLY A 31 -1.07 2.96 2.80
N TYR A 32 -1.59 2.62 3.97
CA TYR A 32 -0.96 2.90 5.26
C TYR A 32 -0.42 1.61 5.87
N PHE A 33 0.81 1.68 6.36
CA PHE A 33 1.55 0.56 6.94
C PHE A 33 2.23 1.00 8.22
N GLN A 34 2.39 0.07 9.14
CA GLN A 34 3.00 0.31 10.43
C GLN A 34 4.05 -0.76 10.74
N ALA A 35 5.05 -0.37 11.51
CA ALA A 35 6.00 -1.28 12.14
C ALA A 35 6.19 -0.86 13.59
N ALA A 36 5.86 -1.75 14.52
CA ALA A 36 6.09 -1.54 15.94
C ALA A 36 7.59 -1.34 16.24
N PRO A 37 7.95 -0.78 17.40
CA PRO A 37 9.35 -0.64 17.79
C PRO A 37 10.12 -1.97 17.63
N ASN A 38 11.27 -1.90 16.97
CA ASN A 38 12.14 -3.04 16.61
C ASN A 38 11.59 -4.03 15.56
N ALA A 39 10.38 -3.87 15.05
CA ALA A 39 9.90 -4.68 13.93
C ALA A 39 10.77 -4.43 12.68
N LYS A 40 10.92 -5.46 11.85
CA LYS A 40 11.73 -5.44 10.62
C LYS A 40 10.90 -5.58 9.35
N THR A 41 9.60 -5.73 9.52
CA THR A 41 8.62 -5.90 8.46
C THR A 41 7.46 -4.95 8.64
N TRP A 42 6.84 -4.57 7.53
CA TRP A 42 5.63 -3.79 7.52
C TRP A 42 4.40 -4.65 7.80
N THR A 43 3.45 -4.09 8.54
CA THR A 43 2.08 -4.59 8.67
C THR A 43 1.14 -3.59 8.03
N ALA A 44 0.24 -4.03 7.17
CA ALA A 44 -0.80 -3.16 6.63
C ALA A 44 -1.72 -2.72 7.78
N ALA A 45 -1.94 -1.42 7.89
CA ALA A 45 -2.84 -0.88 8.90
C ALA A 45 -4.30 -1.15 8.50
N MET A 46 -5.07 -1.67 9.44
CA MET A 46 -6.50 -1.94 9.25
C MET A 46 -7.37 -0.73 9.62
N THR A 47 -6.77 0.30 10.17
CA THR A 47 -7.42 1.56 10.58
C THR A 47 -6.70 2.74 9.96
N GLY A 48 -7.35 3.92 9.97
CA GLY A 48 -6.70 5.16 9.57
C GLY A 48 -5.60 5.61 10.54
N PRO A 49 -4.88 6.69 10.22
CA PRO A 49 -3.72 7.16 10.99
C PRO A 49 -4.09 7.88 12.31
N THR A 50 -5.33 7.78 12.76
CA THR A 50 -5.81 8.32 14.06
C THR A 50 -5.64 7.29 15.18
N VAL A 51 -4.48 6.65 15.24
CA VAL A 51 -4.11 5.66 16.26
C VAL A 51 -2.85 6.10 16.99
N ASP A 52 -2.72 5.69 18.24
CA ASP A 52 -1.53 5.93 19.02
C ASP A 52 -0.34 5.16 18.46
N ILE A 53 0.81 5.83 18.45
CA ILE A 53 2.08 5.25 18.04
C ILE A 53 3.11 5.38 19.15
N SER A 54 3.91 4.34 19.35
CA SER A 54 4.97 4.30 20.36
C SER A 54 6.27 4.93 19.85
N ASP A 55 7.06 5.55 20.74
CA ASP A 55 8.46 5.94 20.42
C ASP A 55 9.22 4.74 19.86
N GLY A 56 9.94 4.93 18.78
CA GLY A 56 10.68 3.88 18.10
C GLY A 56 9.89 3.12 17.02
N ALA A 57 8.61 3.40 16.82
CA ALA A 57 7.84 2.87 15.71
C ALA A 57 8.23 3.51 14.38
N VAL A 58 7.83 2.85 13.27
CA VAL A 58 7.98 3.40 11.92
C VAL A 58 6.62 3.39 11.22
N GLU A 59 6.22 4.55 10.72
CA GLU A 59 5.02 4.75 9.91
C GLU A 59 5.38 4.70 8.43
N GLY A 60 4.60 3.97 7.64
CA GLY A 60 4.83 3.77 6.22
C GLY A 60 3.63 4.17 5.38
N TRP A 61 3.87 4.95 4.35
CA TRP A 61 2.86 5.31 3.35
C TRP A 61 3.35 4.89 1.98
N SER A 62 2.53 4.18 1.24
CA SER A 62 2.85 3.76 -0.12
C SER A 62 1.71 4.10 -1.07
N PHE A 63 2.02 4.81 -2.16
CA PHE A 63 1.05 4.99 -3.23
C PHE A 63 0.98 3.70 -4.02
N VAL A 64 -0.19 3.05 -3.99
CA VAL A 64 -0.35 1.67 -4.46
C VAL A 64 -1.45 1.53 -5.49
N PHE A 65 -1.39 0.44 -6.24
CA PHE A 65 -2.51 -0.19 -6.92
C PHE A 65 -2.81 -1.51 -6.22
N SER A 66 -4.08 -1.82 -5.98
CA SER A 66 -4.51 -3.14 -5.51
C SER A 66 -5.84 -3.54 -6.15
N SER A 67 -6.07 -4.85 -6.24
CA SER A 67 -7.32 -5.47 -6.65
C SER A 67 -7.53 -6.74 -5.83
N ASP A 68 -8.57 -7.50 -6.10
CA ASP A 68 -8.79 -8.79 -5.43
C ASP A 68 -7.62 -9.76 -5.63
N ASP A 69 -6.95 -9.69 -6.79
CA ASP A 69 -5.83 -10.56 -7.14
C ASP A 69 -4.45 -9.94 -6.88
N ILE A 70 -4.38 -8.63 -6.64
CA ILE A 70 -3.13 -7.89 -6.48
C ILE A 70 -3.15 -7.15 -5.14
N PRO A 71 -2.40 -7.64 -4.14
CA PRO A 71 -2.36 -7.00 -2.84
C PRO A 71 -1.65 -5.64 -2.89
N SER A 72 -2.02 -4.74 -1.97
CA SER A 72 -1.30 -3.48 -1.78
C SER A 72 0.14 -3.73 -1.36
N MET A 73 1.07 -3.00 -1.98
CA MET A 73 2.50 -3.13 -1.71
C MET A 73 2.95 -2.17 -0.61
N ALA A 74 3.60 -2.72 0.42
CA ALA A 74 4.25 -1.92 1.45
C ALA A 74 5.38 -1.04 0.86
N PRO A 75 5.81 0.02 1.57
CA PRO A 75 6.95 0.81 1.16
C PRO A 75 8.18 -0.07 0.86
N ARG A 76 8.90 0.23 -0.21
CA ARG A 76 10.08 -0.51 -0.65
C ARG A 76 11.26 -0.39 0.33
N ILE A 77 11.33 0.69 1.09
CA ILE A 77 12.31 0.87 2.17
C ILE A 77 11.80 0.12 3.41
N LYS A 78 12.67 -0.69 4.02
CA LYS A 78 12.35 -1.43 5.24
C LYS A 78 12.14 -0.49 6.43
N PRO A 79 11.31 -0.86 7.42
CA PRO A 79 11.05 -0.06 8.60
C PRO A 79 12.19 -0.15 9.62
N ASP A 80 13.36 0.37 9.28
CA ASP A 80 14.52 0.38 10.17
C ASP A 80 14.61 1.69 10.96
N PHE A 81 13.95 1.74 12.11
CA PHE A 81 13.96 2.90 12.99
C PHE A 81 15.37 3.39 13.31
N LYS A 82 16.30 2.47 13.59
CA LYS A 82 17.67 2.86 13.97
C LYS A 82 18.38 3.63 12.86
N SER A 83 18.18 3.19 11.63
CA SER A 83 18.74 3.87 10.46
C SER A 83 18.01 5.19 10.17
N ILE A 84 16.68 5.18 10.21
CA ILE A 84 15.83 6.33 9.86
C ILE A 84 16.01 7.45 10.88
N CYS A 85 16.11 7.13 12.16
CA CYS A 85 16.26 8.08 13.28
C CYS A 85 17.70 8.19 13.80
N ALA A 86 18.69 7.79 13.00
CA ALA A 86 20.09 7.90 13.38
C ALA A 86 20.44 9.35 13.77
N GLY A 87 21.07 9.52 14.92
CA GLY A 87 21.46 10.85 15.43
C GLY A 87 20.35 11.67 16.11
N VAL A 88 19.09 11.23 16.06
CA VAL A 88 18.00 11.87 16.79
C VAL A 88 17.96 11.36 18.22
N LYS A 89 18.37 12.20 19.16
CA LYS A 89 18.44 11.84 20.58
C LYS A 89 17.06 11.55 21.17
N PHE A 90 17.04 10.59 22.10
CA PHE A 90 15.86 10.34 22.93
C PHE A 90 15.55 11.57 23.78
N ASP A 91 14.28 11.85 23.95
CA ASP A 91 13.77 12.89 24.82
C ASP A 91 12.49 12.35 25.49
N LYS A 92 12.43 12.45 26.82
CA LYS A 92 11.30 11.88 27.60
C LYS A 92 9.95 12.56 27.31
N ASP A 93 9.96 13.75 26.72
CA ASP A 93 8.74 14.56 26.50
C ASP A 93 8.21 14.47 25.08
N VAL A 94 8.92 13.78 24.17
CA VAL A 94 8.51 13.59 22.78
C VAL A 94 8.69 12.14 22.33
N LYS A 95 7.94 11.76 21.30
CA LYS A 95 8.14 10.50 20.55
C LYS A 95 8.97 10.76 19.30
N ARG A 96 9.87 9.83 18.97
CA ARG A 96 10.59 9.78 17.70
C ARG A 96 9.96 8.67 16.85
N ILE A 97 9.48 9.04 15.70
CA ILE A 97 8.81 8.13 14.77
C ILE A 97 9.57 8.15 13.46
N GLY A 98 9.99 6.99 12.99
CA GLY A 98 10.48 6.85 11.63
C GLY A 98 9.32 7.01 10.65
N LEU A 99 9.51 7.75 9.56
CA LEU A 99 8.50 7.91 8.53
C LEU A 99 9.09 7.58 7.17
N VAL A 100 8.38 6.73 6.42
CA VAL A 100 8.69 6.39 5.03
C VAL A 100 7.48 6.69 4.15
N ILE A 101 7.66 7.53 3.12
CA ILE A 101 6.63 7.83 2.13
C ILE A 101 7.14 7.38 0.76
N ASP A 102 6.59 6.28 0.26
CA ASP A 102 6.92 5.70 -1.04
C ASP A 102 5.85 6.10 -2.07
N PHE A 103 6.25 6.86 -3.07
CA PHE A 103 5.34 7.38 -4.10
C PHE A 103 4.95 6.33 -5.17
N GLY A 104 5.32 5.06 -4.97
CA GLY A 104 4.89 3.96 -5.82
C GLY A 104 5.66 3.84 -7.14
N SER A 105 4.94 3.43 -8.18
CA SER A 105 5.49 3.16 -9.51
C SER A 105 4.87 4.04 -10.58
N GLN A 106 5.65 4.38 -11.62
CA GLN A 106 5.16 5.07 -12.80
C GLN A 106 4.10 4.25 -13.56
N THR A 107 4.09 2.93 -13.38
CA THR A 107 3.14 1.99 -13.99
C THR A 107 1.67 2.34 -13.69
N TYR A 108 1.41 2.85 -12.49
CA TYR A 108 0.06 3.24 -12.04
C TYR A 108 -0.02 4.67 -11.55
N SER A 109 0.95 5.52 -11.91
CA SER A 109 0.88 6.96 -11.59
C SER A 109 -0.29 7.62 -12.34
N PRO A 110 -0.86 8.72 -11.82
CA PRO A 110 -1.83 9.52 -12.54
C PRO A 110 -1.27 10.01 -13.88
N LYS A 111 -2.15 10.14 -14.86
CA LYS A 111 -1.75 10.62 -16.21
C LYS A 111 -1.11 12.01 -16.10
N GLY A 112 0.09 12.13 -16.66
CA GLY A 112 0.85 13.38 -16.66
C GLY A 112 1.62 13.68 -15.37
N GLU A 113 1.49 12.85 -14.33
CA GLU A 113 2.27 13.01 -13.11
C GLU A 113 3.50 12.09 -13.09
N LYS A 114 4.59 12.61 -12.56
CA LYS A 114 5.82 11.83 -12.33
C LYS A 114 5.89 11.38 -10.88
N VAL A 115 6.26 10.12 -10.67
CA VAL A 115 6.52 9.57 -9.35
C VAL A 115 7.66 10.35 -8.68
N LYS A 116 7.49 10.70 -7.42
CA LYS A 116 8.49 11.42 -6.62
C LYS A 116 9.47 10.44 -5.99
N LYS A 117 10.61 10.97 -5.54
CA LYS A 117 11.56 10.21 -4.72
C LYS A 117 10.94 9.88 -3.38
N THR A 118 11.20 8.68 -2.88
CA THR A 118 10.80 8.25 -1.53
C THR A 118 11.33 9.23 -0.49
N ILE A 119 10.48 9.63 0.45
CA ILE A 119 10.86 10.42 1.61
C ILE A 119 11.09 9.46 2.77
N THR A 120 12.22 9.63 3.45
CA THR A 120 12.56 8.90 4.67
C THR A 120 13.07 9.92 5.68
N THR A 121 12.40 10.02 6.83
CA THR A 121 12.75 11.01 7.85
C THR A 121 12.39 10.53 9.25
N CYS A 122 13.03 11.08 10.26
CA CYS A 122 12.65 10.92 11.65
C CYS A 122 11.84 12.13 12.09
N VAL A 123 10.64 11.91 12.59
CA VAL A 123 9.74 12.97 13.07
C VAL A 123 9.70 12.91 14.59
N ARG A 124 9.82 14.09 15.22
CA ARG A 124 9.65 14.25 16.67
C ARG A 124 8.28 14.87 16.92
N VAL A 125 7.44 14.19 17.67
CA VAL A 125 6.07 14.64 17.99
C VAL A 125 5.80 14.55 19.48
N ALA A 126 4.78 15.26 19.97
CA ALA A 126 4.32 15.15 21.35
C ALA A 126 3.91 13.71 21.68
N LYS A 127 3.91 13.36 22.97
CA LYS A 127 3.59 11.99 23.43
C LYS A 127 2.20 11.51 23.01
N GLU A 128 1.26 12.42 22.97
CA GLU A 128 -0.16 12.15 22.66
C GLU A 128 -0.43 12.12 21.14
N SER A 129 0.55 12.48 20.32
CA SER A 129 0.40 12.55 18.86
C SER A 129 0.07 11.19 18.26
N GLN A 130 -0.76 11.21 17.25
CA GLN A 130 -1.18 10.06 16.45
C GLN A 130 -0.43 10.03 15.11
N GLY A 131 -0.63 8.98 14.30
CA GLY A 131 0.00 8.86 12.98
C GLY A 131 -0.28 10.03 12.05
N ILE A 132 -1.48 10.59 12.11
CA ILE A 132 -1.84 11.77 11.31
C ILE A 132 -1.01 13.01 11.66
N ASP A 133 -0.66 13.18 12.94
CA ASP A 133 0.17 14.31 13.40
C ASP A 133 1.61 14.15 12.89
N VAL A 134 2.14 12.92 12.94
CA VAL A 134 3.47 12.60 12.38
C VAL A 134 3.50 12.92 10.89
N LEU A 135 2.49 12.50 10.16
CA LEU A 135 2.40 12.71 8.71
C LEU A 135 2.28 14.20 8.38
N GLY A 136 1.40 14.93 9.10
CA GLY A 136 1.15 16.36 8.90
C GLY A 136 2.35 17.24 9.24
N GLN A 137 3.17 16.82 10.21
CA GLN A 137 4.41 17.54 10.55
C GLN A 137 5.51 17.34 9.49
N ALA A 138 5.53 16.20 8.83
CA ALA A 138 6.57 15.88 7.85
C ALA A 138 6.28 16.42 6.44
N VAL A 139 5.01 16.38 6.01
CA VAL A 139 4.62 16.73 4.65
C VAL A 139 3.24 17.39 4.59
N LYS A 140 3.00 18.15 3.51
CA LYS A 140 1.64 18.64 3.22
C LYS A 140 0.72 17.45 2.93
N VAL A 141 -0.34 17.32 3.73
CA VAL A 141 -1.38 16.30 3.60
C VAL A 141 -2.61 16.89 2.93
N ARG A 142 -3.20 16.15 1.99
CA ARG A 142 -4.54 16.41 1.44
C ARG A 142 -5.41 15.21 1.77
N ALA A 143 -6.47 15.44 2.53
CA ALA A 143 -7.43 14.42 2.94
C ALA A 143 -8.83 14.78 2.44
N ALA A 144 -9.68 13.77 2.27
CA ALA A 144 -11.12 13.93 2.08
C ALA A 144 -11.80 14.18 3.43
N GLY A 145 -13.04 14.65 3.41
CA GLY A 145 -13.86 14.83 4.62
C GLY A 145 -14.12 13.53 5.40
N SER A 146 -13.97 12.37 4.75
CA SER A 146 -14.03 11.04 5.38
C SER A 146 -12.75 10.64 6.13
N GLY A 147 -11.69 11.44 6.08
CA GLY A 147 -10.38 11.10 6.64
C GLY A 147 -9.46 10.31 5.69
N LEU A 148 -9.94 9.92 4.50
CA LEU A 148 -9.10 9.25 3.50
C LEU A 148 -7.96 10.17 3.06
N ILE A 149 -6.73 9.70 3.12
CA ILE A 149 -5.57 10.44 2.62
C ILE A 149 -5.56 10.41 1.10
N CYS A 150 -5.74 11.57 0.49
CA CYS A 150 -5.82 11.76 -0.95
C CYS A 150 -4.48 12.11 -1.59
N GLY A 151 -3.61 12.81 -0.87
CA GLY A 151 -2.32 13.22 -1.41
C GLY A 151 -1.31 13.60 -0.35
N LEU A 152 -0.06 13.23 -0.60
CA LEU A 152 1.08 13.52 0.26
C LEU A 152 2.13 14.30 -0.51
N ALA A 153 2.65 15.37 0.08
CA ALA A 153 3.62 16.26 -0.56
C ALA A 153 3.18 16.74 -1.97
N GLY A 154 1.85 16.89 -2.19
CA GLY A 154 1.27 17.30 -3.47
C GLY A 154 1.18 16.20 -4.53
N TYR A 155 1.31 14.94 -4.17
CA TYR A 155 1.11 13.79 -5.07
C TYR A 155 0.11 12.77 -4.48
N PRO A 156 -0.83 12.24 -5.27
CA PRO A 156 -1.23 12.79 -6.56
C PRO A 156 -1.82 14.20 -6.39
N ALA A 157 -1.80 15.00 -7.45
CA ALA A 157 -2.21 16.40 -7.36
C ALA A 157 -3.72 16.57 -7.09
N LYS A 158 -4.56 15.70 -7.69
CA LYS A 158 -6.03 15.87 -7.69
C LYS A 158 -6.78 14.63 -7.21
N GLU A 159 -6.33 13.43 -7.56
CA GLU A 159 -7.05 12.18 -7.29
C GLU A 159 -7.14 11.86 -5.79
N CYS A 160 -8.16 11.10 -5.41
CA CYS A 160 -8.38 10.70 -4.03
C CYS A 160 -8.97 9.27 -3.99
N GLY A 161 -8.11 8.27 -4.08
CA GLY A 161 -8.52 6.87 -4.12
C GLY A 161 -9.52 6.60 -5.24
N ILE A 162 -9.05 6.21 -6.42
CA ILE A 162 -9.91 6.00 -7.59
C ILE A 162 -9.74 4.59 -8.14
N GLU A 163 -10.82 4.09 -8.73
CA GLU A 163 -10.78 2.86 -9.51
C GLU A 163 -10.13 3.14 -10.88
N ILE A 164 -9.22 2.26 -11.27
CA ILE A 164 -8.59 2.28 -12.59
C ILE A 164 -8.53 0.87 -13.19
N SER A 165 -8.37 0.77 -14.49
CA SER A 165 -8.07 -0.51 -15.13
C SER A 165 -6.73 -1.05 -14.61
N THR A 166 -6.65 -2.37 -14.43
CA THR A 166 -5.42 -3.03 -14.00
C THR A 166 -4.29 -2.72 -14.98
N PRO A 167 -3.19 -2.12 -14.53
CA PRO A 167 -2.06 -1.84 -15.39
C PRO A 167 -1.51 -3.11 -16.04
N LYS A 168 -1.32 -3.12 -17.35
CA LYS A 168 -0.86 -4.29 -18.11
C LYS A 168 0.39 -4.95 -17.52
N ALA A 169 1.30 -4.17 -16.97
CA ALA A 169 2.53 -4.66 -16.34
C ALA A 169 2.30 -5.43 -15.03
N LEU A 170 1.11 -5.34 -14.42
CA LEU A 170 0.74 -6.06 -13.20
C LEU A 170 -0.10 -7.31 -13.47
N ILE A 171 -0.58 -7.50 -14.70
CA ILE A 171 -1.30 -8.70 -15.10
C ILE A 171 -0.28 -9.83 -15.24
N LYS A 172 -0.36 -10.82 -14.35
CA LYS A 172 0.45 -12.05 -14.48
C LYS A 172 -0.02 -12.81 -15.73
N LYS A 173 0.93 -13.15 -16.60
CA LYS A 173 0.70 -14.06 -17.73
C LYS A 173 0.60 -15.48 -17.23
#